data_09c3ae2577c5d91fa835e115acc2b573
#
_entry.id   09c3ae2577c5d91fa835e115acc2b573
#
_cell.length_a   1.000
_cell.length_b   1.000
_cell.length_c   1.000
_cell.angle_alpha   90.00
_cell.angle_beta   90.00
_cell.angle_gamma   90.00
#
_symmetry.space_group_name_H-M   'P 1'
#
loop_
_entity.id
_entity.type
_entity.pdbx_description
1 polymer ?
#
loop_
_entity_poly.entity_id
_entity_poly.type
_entity_poly.pdbx_seq_one_letter_code
_entity_poly.pdbx_strand_id
1 'polypeptide(L)'
;TKFARKVTIIHRRDELRAAKSIQEKAFKNEKLHFMWDTVVEEVGGDGMLSTMKVKNVKTGEETVINADEEDGLMGVFGFIGTLPNTKIFEGTNLKLDERGYIPTDADMHTNIPGVFAAGDVRVKSFRQVVTAAADGAIATKQAEEYLNSLE
;
A
#
# COMPACT_ATOMS: atom_id res chain seq x y z
N THR A 1 12.87 11.47 9.92
CA THR A 1 13.44 12.62 10.69
C THR A 1 14.68 12.29 11.49
N LYS A 2 14.98 11.02 11.80
CA LYS A 2 16.23 10.66 12.49
C LYS A 2 17.47 10.87 11.62
N PHE A 3 17.39 10.59 10.34
CA PHE A 3 18.52 10.60 9.39
C PHE A 3 18.43 11.75 8.39
N ALA A 4 17.23 12.21 8.06
CA ALA A 4 17.04 13.30 7.13
C ALA A 4 17.07 14.67 7.83
N ARG A 5 17.55 15.68 7.14
CA ARG A 5 17.50 17.10 7.56
C ARG A 5 16.07 17.63 7.46
N LYS A 6 15.37 17.26 6.40
CA LYS A 6 14.00 17.65 6.11
C LYS A 6 13.21 16.44 5.57
N VAL A 7 11.97 16.29 5.98
CA VAL A 7 11.04 15.32 5.44
C VAL A 7 9.76 16.03 5.03
N THR A 8 9.33 15.85 3.81
CA THR A 8 8.08 16.44 3.31
C THR A 8 7.06 15.33 3.09
N ILE A 9 5.93 15.44 3.75
CA ILE A 9 4.76 14.57 3.55
C ILE A 9 3.90 15.19 2.45
N ILE A 10 3.80 14.52 1.32
CA ILE A 10 2.93 14.90 0.22
C ILE A 10 1.62 14.13 0.38
N HIS A 11 0.51 14.83 0.52
CA HIS A 11 -0.78 14.23 0.76
C HIS A 11 -1.86 14.84 -0.14
N ARG A 12 -2.65 13.97 -0.80
CA ARG A 12 -3.68 14.38 -1.77
C ARG A 12 -4.91 15.07 -1.18
N ARG A 13 -4.98 15.20 0.15
CA ARG A 13 -6.05 15.88 0.90
C ARG A 13 -5.41 16.85 1.87
N ASP A 14 -6.24 17.66 2.53
CA ASP A 14 -5.86 18.65 3.54
C ASP A 14 -5.82 18.09 4.97
N GLU A 15 -6.04 16.77 5.15
CA GLU A 15 -6.00 16.10 6.44
C GLU A 15 -5.39 14.71 6.36
N LEU A 16 -4.73 14.28 7.44
CA LEU A 16 -4.17 12.95 7.59
C LEU A 16 -5.21 11.95 8.10
N ARG A 17 -5.06 10.68 7.71
CA ARG A 17 -5.89 9.56 8.19
C ARG A 17 -5.30 8.83 9.39
N ALA A 18 -4.07 9.14 9.76
CA ALA A 18 -3.38 8.50 10.89
C ALA A 18 -4.12 8.76 12.21
N ALA A 19 -3.82 7.96 13.25
CA ALA A 19 -4.33 8.22 14.59
C ALA A 19 -3.91 9.63 15.09
N LYS A 20 -4.80 10.31 15.80
CA LYS A 20 -4.58 11.70 16.26
C LYS A 20 -3.27 11.88 17.02
N SER A 21 -2.92 10.94 17.89
CA SER A 21 -1.65 10.97 18.64
C SER A 21 -0.39 10.92 17.75
N ILE A 22 -0.47 10.28 16.59
CA ILE A 22 0.61 10.26 15.59
C ILE A 22 0.65 11.59 14.83
N GLN A 23 -0.50 12.13 14.48
CA GLN A 23 -0.62 13.44 13.84
C GLN A 23 -0.03 14.55 14.71
N GLU A 24 -0.37 14.57 16.01
CA GLU A 24 0.16 15.55 16.95
C GLU A 24 1.71 15.49 17.06
N LYS A 25 2.27 14.28 17.06
CA LYS A 25 3.73 14.11 17.04
C LYS A 25 4.35 14.61 15.73
N ALA A 26 3.67 14.37 14.62
CA ALA A 26 4.12 14.83 13.30
C ALA A 26 4.10 16.36 13.21
N PHE A 27 3.02 17.00 13.62
CA PHE A 27 2.89 18.46 13.59
C PHE A 27 3.86 19.19 14.54
N LYS A 28 4.29 18.55 15.61
CA LYS A 28 5.30 19.09 16.54
C LYS A 28 6.73 18.89 16.07
N ASN A 29 6.98 18.15 14.99
CA ASN A 29 8.32 17.86 14.53
C ASN A 29 8.77 18.92 13.51
N GLU A 30 9.73 19.75 13.86
CA GLU A 30 10.24 20.86 13.04
C GLU A 30 10.86 20.41 11.71
N LYS A 31 11.27 19.15 11.59
CA LYS A 31 11.81 18.59 10.35
C LYS A 31 10.73 18.11 9.38
N LEU A 32 9.45 18.03 9.83
CA LEU A 32 8.34 17.59 9.01
C LEU A 32 7.62 18.79 8.39
N HIS A 33 7.51 18.74 7.09
CA HIS A 33 6.74 19.70 6.29
C HIS A 33 5.60 18.95 5.59
N PHE A 34 4.53 19.69 5.26
CA PHE A 34 3.35 19.10 4.62
C PHE A 34 3.04 19.84 3.32
N MET A 35 2.80 19.08 2.27
CA MET A 35 2.23 19.56 1.02
C MET A 35 0.85 18.93 0.87
N TRP A 36 -0.16 19.73 1.22
CA TRP A 36 -1.56 19.31 1.18
C TRP A 36 -2.13 19.41 -0.22
N ASP A 37 -3.22 18.66 -0.45
CA ASP A 37 -3.94 18.64 -1.72
C ASP A 37 -3.03 18.37 -2.93
N THR A 38 -1.95 17.63 -2.71
CA THR A 38 -0.85 17.46 -3.67
C THR A 38 -0.63 16.00 -3.98
N VAL A 39 -0.36 15.71 -5.25
CA VAL A 39 0.04 14.40 -5.76
C VAL A 39 1.38 14.49 -6.46
N VAL A 40 2.13 13.38 -6.48
CA VAL A 40 3.36 13.26 -7.28
C VAL A 40 2.95 12.78 -8.67
N GLU A 41 3.38 13.49 -9.71
CA GLU A 41 3.16 13.10 -11.10
C GLU A 41 4.37 12.41 -11.70
N GLU A 42 5.57 12.91 -11.40
CA GLU A 42 6.80 12.41 -11.98
C GLU A 42 7.95 12.51 -10.99
N VAL A 43 8.89 11.61 -11.08
CA VAL A 43 10.17 11.64 -10.38
C VAL A 43 11.28 11.45 -11.38
N GLY A 44 12.38 12.20 -11.26
CA GLY A 44 13.47 12.21 -12.23
C GLY A 44 14.84 12.38 -11.61
N GLY A 45 15.87 12.12 -12.43
CA GLY A 45 17.27 12.28 -12.07
C GLY A 45 18.17 11.44 -12.99
N ASP A 46 19.45 11.72 -12.97
CA ASP A 46 20.46 10.97 -13.72
C ASP A 46 21.14 9.96 -12.79
N GLY A 47 20.65 8.71 -12.82
CA GLY A 47 21.11 7.61 -11.96
C GLY A 47 20.67 7.70 -10.50
N MET A 48 20.47 8.90 -9.95
CA MET A 48 19.92 9.16 -8.63
C MET A 48 18.77 10.15 -8.72
N LEU A 49 17.78 9.99 -7.83
CA LEU A 49 16.59 10.83 -7.80
C LEU A 49 16.97 12.25 -7.34
N SER A 50 16.76 13.24 -8.18
CA SER A 50 17.09 14.65 -7.90
C SER A 50 15.93 15.62 -8.16
N THR A 51 14.89 15.19 -8.87
CA THR A 51 13.74 16.04 -9.18
C THR A 51 12.42 15.31 -8.93
N MET A 52 11.40 16.07 -8.59
CA MET A 52 10.05 15.57 -8.41
C MET A 52 9.06 16.61 -8.91
N LYS A 53 8.19 16.23 -9.85
CA LYS A 53 7.07 17.05 -10.28
C LYS A 53 5.83 16.69 -9.45
N VAL A 54 5.23 17.68 -8.86
CA VAL A 54 4.03 17.56 -8.05
C VAL A 54 2.93 18.47 -8.59
N LYS A 55 1.67 18.08 -8.32
CA LYS A 55 0.50 18.84 -8.74
C LYS A 55 -0.46 19.02 -7.58
N ASN A 56 -0.91 20.24 -7.37
CA ASN A 56 -2.00 20.52 -6.46
C ASN A 56 -3.34 20.13 -7.10
N VAL A 57 -4.07 19.22 -6.49
CA VAL A 57 -5.31 18.65 -7.07
C VAL A 57 -6.51 19.61 -7.01
N LYS A 58 -6.45 20.68 -6.16
CA LYS A 58 -7.49 21.69 -6.07
C LYS A 58 -7.27 22.84 -7.05
N THR A 59 -6.01 23.31 -7.17
CA THR A 59 -5.69 24.46 -8.01
C THR A 59 -5.22 24.06 -9.42
N GLY A 60 -4.75 22.84 -9.59
CA GLY A 60 -4.11 22.36 -10.82
C GLY A 60 -2.67 22.86 -10.99
N GLU A 61 -2.13 23.62 -10.04
CA GLU A 61 -0.76 24.14 -10.09
C GLU A 61 0.26 23.01 -10.06
N GLU A 62 1.22 23.08 -10.97
CA GLU A 62 2.34 22.13 -11.06
C GLU A 62 3.61 22.80 -10.55
N THR A 63 4.37 22.07 -9.74
CA THR A 63 5.63 22.57 -9.16
C THR A 63 6.70 21.49 -9.32
N VAL A 64 7.91 21.89 -9.68
CA VAL A 64 9.09 21.01 -9.67
C VAL A 64 9.88 21.25 -8.40
N ILE A 65 10.06 20.20 -7.63
CA ILE A 65 10.89 20.18 -6.42
C ILE A 65 12.24 19.59 -6.83
N ASN A 66 13.30 20.31 -6.57
CA ASN A 66 14.67 19.83 -6.77
C ASN A 66 15.25 19.31 -5.45
N ALA A 67 16.18 18.38 -5.55
CA ALA A 67 17.00 17.97 -4.42
C ALA A 67 17.76 19.19 -3.85
N ASP A 68 18.11 19.11 -2.58
CA ASP A 68 18.95 20.10 -1.93
C ASP A 68 20.31 20.15 -2.64
N GLU A 69 20.84 21.35 -2.86
CA GLU A 69 22.11 21.56 -3.58
C GLU A 69 23.30 20.86 -2.88
N GLU A 70 23.25 20.76 -1.54
CA GLU A 70 24.31 20.12 -0.76
C GLU A 70 24.30 18.59 -0.94
N ASP A 71 23.11 17.95 -1.00
CA ASP A 71 22.98 16.50 -1.13
C ASP A 71 22.95 16.04 -2.60
N GLY A 72 22.44 16.84 -3.50
CA GLY A 72 22.28 16.54 -4.92
C GLY A 72 21.28 15.41 -5.22
N LEU A 73 20.63 14.87 -4.18
CA LEU A 73 19.69 13.75 -4.29
C LEU A 73 18.55 13.86 -3.27
N MET A 74 17.45 13.16 -3.52
CA MET A 74 16.35 13.02 -2.58
C MET A 74 15.91 11.56 -2.46
N GLY A 75 15.34 11.17 -1.32
CA GLY A 75 14.67 9.88 -1.12
C GLY A 75 13.16 10.03 -1.24
N VAL A 76 12.50 9.13 -1.97
CA VAL A 76 11.05 9.07 -2.08
C VAL A 76 10.52 7.75 -1.56
N PHE A 77 9.52 7.81 -0.68
CA PHE A 77 8.83 6.66 -0.11
C PHE A 77 7.35 6.71 -0.47
N GLY A 78 6.89 5.72 -1.22
CA GLY A 78 5.49 5.60 -1.63
C GLY A 78 4.65 4.83 -0.63
N PHE A 79 3.83 5.54 0.18
CA PHE A 79 2.86 4.96 1.11
C PHE A 79 1.42 5.30 0.69
N ILE A 80 1.10 5.08 -0.58
CA ILE A 80 -0.17 5.47 -1.20
C ILE A 80 -1.23 4.35 -1.21
N GLY A 81 -0.96 3.26 -0.52
CA GLY A 81 -1.82 2.09 -0.42
C GLY A 81 -1.23 0.86 -1.09
N THR A 82 -1.94 -0.25 -1.00
CA THR A 82 -1.56 -1.54 -1.57
C THR A 82 -2.65 -2.01 -2.53
N LEU A 83 -2.23 -2.65 -3.61
CA LEU A 83 -3.11 -3.37 -4.52
C LEU A 83 -2.76 -4.86 -4.41
N PRO A 84 -3.77 -5.76 -4.40
CA PRO A 84 -3.50 -7.19 -4.41
C PRO A 84 -2.88 -7.59 -5.76
N ASN A 85 -1.88 -8.48 -5.72
CA ASN A 85 -1.25 -8.99 -6.95
C ASN A 85 -2.05 -10.16 -7.53
N THR A 86 -3.27 -9.90 -7.94
CA THR A 86 -4.25 -10.90 -8.44
C THR A 86 -4.43 -10.87 -9.95
N LYS A 87 -3.72 -10.01 -10.68
CA LYS A 87 -3.77 -9.93 -12.13
C LYS A 87 -3.48 -11.26 -12.84
N ILE A 88 -2.66 -12.13 -12.22
CA ILE A 88 -2.35 -13.46 -12.73
C ILE A 88 -3.58 -14.37 -12.84
N PHE A 89 -4.69 -14.02 -12.19
CA PHE A 89 -5.95 -14.76 -12.23
C PHE A 89 -6.98 -14.17 -13.20
N GLU A 90 -6.60 -13.09 -13.93
CA GLU A 90 -7.46 -12.53 -14.98
C GLU A 90 -7.74 -13.59 -16.06
N GLY A 91 -8.99 -13.71 -16.44
CA GLY A 91 -9.45 -14.74 -17.40
C GLY A 91 -9.73 -16.11 -16.78
N THR A 92 -9.53 -16.29 -15.49
CA THR A 92 -9.98 -17.50 -14.76
C THR A 92 -11.38 -17.31 -14.17
N ASN A 93 -11.98 -18.41 -13.67
CA ASN A 93 -13.27 -18.36 -12.97
C ASN A 93 -13.14 -17.94 -11.49
N LEU A 94 -11.94 -17.57 -11.01
CA LEU A 94 -11.75 -17.11 -9.65
C LEU A 94 -12.40 -15.74 -9.46
N LYS A 95 -13.31 -15.63 -8.49
CA LYS A 95 -13.98 -14.36 -8.20
C LYS A 95 -13.04 -13.42 -7.44
N LEU A 96 -13.06 -12.16 -7.84
CA LEU A 96 -12.40 -11.06 -7.16
C LEU A 96 -13.46 -10.02 -6.75
N ASP A 97 -13.20 -9.29 -5.66
CA ASP A 97 -14.01 -8.13 -5.30
C ASP A 97 -13.68 -6.90 -6.18
N GLU A 98 -14.42 -5.80 -5.99
CA GLU A 98 -14.23 -4.54 -6.73
C GLU A 98 -12.83 -3.93 -6.59
N ARG A 99 -12.05 -4.37 -5.59
CA ARG A 99 -10.69 -3.92 -5.31
C ARG A 99 -9.62 -4.92 -5.76
N GLY A 100 -10.04 -6.05 -6.35
CA GLY A 100 -9.17 -7.11 -6.81
C GLY A 100 -8.76 -8.13 -5.74
N TYR A 101 -9.34 -8.10 -4.54
CA TYR A 101 -9.09 -9.12 -3.50
C TYR A 101 -9.93 -10.37 -3.72
N ILE A 102 -9.43 -11.52 -3.26
CA ILE A 102 -10.13 -12.81 -3.35
C ILE A 102 -11.09 -12.95 -2.17
N PRO A 103 -12.43 -13.01 -2.39
CA PRO A 103 -13.39 -13.37 -1.35
C PRO A 103 -13.20 -14.82 -0.90
N THR A 104 -13.18 -15.04 0.42
CA THR A 104 -13.15 -16.38 1.01
C THR A 104 -14.10 -16.42 2.20
N ASP A 105 -14.49 -17.63 2.59
CA ASP A 105 -15.10 -17.86 3.89
C ASP A 105 -14.06 -17.90 5.03
N ALA A 106 -14.51 -18.28 6.24
CA ALA A 106 -13.65 -18.40 7.41
C ALA A 106 -12.59 -19.51 7.27
N ASP A 107 -12.89 -20.52 6.45
CA ASP A 107 -12.06 -21.69 6.20
C ASP A 107 -11.20 -21.56 4.94
N MET A 108 -11.05 -20.33 4.44
CA MET A 108 -10.19 -19.97 3.30
C MET A 108 -10.66 -20.53 1.94
N HIS A 109 -11.87 -21.08 1.83
CA HIS A 109 -12.42 -21.53 0.57
C HIS A 109 -12.70 -20.35 -0.37
N THR A 110 -12.34 -20.51 -1.63
CA THR A 110 -12.76 -19.62 -2.71
C THR A 110 -14.06 -20.10 -3.36
N ASN A 111 -14.48 -19.45 -4.42
CA ASN A 111 -15.62 -19.92 -5.22
C ASN A 111 -15.30 -21.16 -6.08
N ILE A 112 -14.06 -21.62 -6.11
CA ILE A 112 -13.64 -22.80 -6.89
C ILE A 112 -13.29 -23.92 -5.91
N PRO A 113 -13.97 -25.09 -5.96
CA PRO A 113 -13.62 -26.23 -5.12
C PRO A 113 -12.15 -26.64 -5.28
N GLY A 114 -11.48 -26.91 -4.16
CA GLY A 114 -10.05 -27.25 -4.12
C GLY A 114 -9.09 -26.07 -4.30
N VAL A 115 -9.61 -24.84 -4.44
CA VAL A 115 -8.78 -23.61 -4.49
C VAL A 115 -9.02 -22.80 -3.22
N PHE A 116 -7.96 -22.54 -2.50
CA PHE A 116 -7.95 -21.79 -1.25
C PHE A 116 -7.14 -20.52 -1.41
N ALA A 117 -7.50 -19.45 -0.68
CA ALA A 117 -6.72 -18.22 -0.66
C ALA A 117 -6.40 -17.82 0.78
N ALA A 118 -5.14 -17.45 1.04
CA ALA A 118 -4.65 -17.10 2.35
C ALA A 118 -3.83 -15.80 2.30
N GLY A 119 -3.75 -15.09 3.41
CA GLY A 119 -2.93 -13.88 3.56
C GLY A 119 -3.56 -12.62 3.02
N ASP A 120 -2.69 -11.67 2.64
CA ASP A 120 -3.08 -10.30 2.33
C ASP A 120 -3.83 -10.15 1.00
N VAL A 121 -3.82 -11.16 0.17
CA VAL A 121 -4.50 -11.21 -1.14
C VAL A 121 -6.01 -11.43 -1.02
N ARG A 122 -6.49 -11.91 0.14
CA ARG A 122 -7.93 -12.15 0.37
C ARG A 122 -8.64 -10.94 0.98
N VAL A 123 -9.96 -10.94 0.85
CA VAL A 123 -10.83 -9.95 1.52
C VAL A 123 -10.74 -10.13 3.03
N LYS A 124 -10.19 -9.15 3.74
CA LYS A 124 -10.07 -9.12 5.19
C LYS A 124 -9.90 -7.69 5.72
N SER A 125 -10.26 -7.48 6.97
CA SER A 125 -10.20 -6.17 7.63
C SER A 125 -8.79 -5.78 8.08
N PHE A 126 -7.93 -6.77 8.37
CA PHE A 126 -6.61 -6.52 8.95
C PHE A 126 -5.56 -7.39 8.26
N ARG A 127 -4.47 -6.73 7.80
CA ARG A 127 -3.38 -7.35 7.05
C ARG A 127 -2.09 -7.19 7.83
N GLN A 128 -1.59 -8.33 8.36
CA GLN A 128 -0.34 -8.43 9.11
C GLN A 128 0.25 -9.82 8.92
N VAL A 129 1.55 -9.96 9.14
CA VAL A 129 2.26 -11.25 9.01
C VAL A 129 1.58 -12.34 9.83
N VAL A 130 1.20 -12.05 11.08
CA VAL A 130 0.53 -13.01 11.96
C VAL A 130 -0.82 -13.48 11.40
N THR A 131 -1.61 -12.58 10.82
CA THR A 131 -2.89 -12.96 10.21
C THR A 131 -2.72 -13.71 8.90
N ALA A 132 -1.67 -13.42 8.14
CA ALA A 132 -1.34 -14.16 6.94
C ALA A 132 -0.88 -15.60 7.26
N ALA A 133 -0.07 -15.77 8.30
CA ALA A 133 0.36 -17.07 8.78
C ALA A 133 -0.82 -17.93 9.30
N ALA A 134 -1.76 -17.31 10.06
CA ALA A 134 -2.96 -17.99 10.53
C ALA A 134 -3.85 -18.45 9.38
N ASP A 135 -4.09 -17.59 8.38
CA ASP A 135 -4.83 -17.95 7.16
C ASP A 135 -4.17 -19.17 6.47
N GLY A 136 -2.83 -19.18 6.35
CA GLY A 136 -2.09 -20.28 5.74
C GLY A 136 -2.26 -21.61 6.47
N ALA A 137 -2.25 -21.58 7.81
CA ALA A 137 -2.48 -22.78 8.62
C ALA A 137 -3.89 -23.35 8.40
N ILE A 138 -4.93 -22.48 8.37
CA ILE A 138 -6.31 -22.89 8.11
C ILE A 138 -6.43 -23.46 6.68
N ALA A 139 -5.91 -22.75 5.68
CA ALA A 139 -5.97 -23.19 4.28
C ALA A 139 -5.30 -24.56 4.08
N THR A 140 -4.19 -24.83 4.76
CA THR A 140 -3.49 -26.13 4.69
C THR A 140 -4.38 -27.24 5.25
N LYS A 141 -5.02 -27.00 6.40
CA LYS A 141 -5.93 -27.98 7.00
C LYS A 141 -7.13 -28.29 6.09
N GLN A 142 -7.72 -27.24 5.50
CA GLN A 142 -8.84 -27.40 4.58
C GLN A 142 -8.45 -28.11 3.28
N ALA A 143 -7.23 -27.86 2.78
CA ALA A 143 -6.70 -28.58 1.61
C ALA A 143 -6.54 -30.08 1.89
N GLU A 144 -6.03 -30.46 3.09
CA GLU A 144 -5.95 -31.85 3.53
C GLU A 144 -7.35 -32.51 3.56
N GLU A 145 -8.33 -31.84 4.18
CA GLU A 145 -9.71 -32.36 4.27
C GLU A 145 -10.35 -32.51 2.89
N TYR A 146 -10.11 -31.55 1.99
CA TYR A 146 -10.59 -31.63 0.61
C TYR A 146 -10.00 -32.84 -0.12
N LEU A 147 -8.68 -33.06 -0.02
CA LEU A 147 -8.03 -34.21 -0.66
C LEU A 147 -8.57 -35.55 -0.13
N ASN A 148 -8.74 -35.68 1.19
CA ASN A 148 -9.32 -36.89 1.81
C ASN A 148 -10.77 -37.14 1.38
N SER A 149 -11.50 -36.09 0.98
CA SER A 149 -12.89 -36.23 0.49
C SER A 149 -12.99 -36.76 -0.96
N LEU A 150 -11.85 -36.78 -1.69
CA LEU A 150 -11.77 -37.28 -3.05
C LEU A 150 -11.43 -38.77 -3.14
N GLU A 151 -11.00 -39.37 -2.01
CA GLU A 151 -10.73 -40.82 -1.87
C GLU A 151 -12.04 -41.60 -1.55
#